data_a2efc61f4a7af901f8f6f7ba9a08750e
#
_entry.id   a2efc61f4a7af901f8f6f7ba9a08750e
#
_cell.length_a   1.000
_cell.length_b   1.000
_cell.length_c   1.000
_cell.angle_alpha   90.00
_cell.angle_beta   90.00
_cell.angle_gamma   90.00
#
_symmetry.space_group_name_H-M   'P 1'
#
loop_
_entity.id
_entity.type
_entity.pdbx_description
1 polymer ?
#
loop_
_entity_poly.entity_id
_entity_poly.type
_entity_poly.pdbx_seq_one_letter_code
_entity_poly.pdbx_strand_id
1 'polypeptide(L)'
;MKIYRTDIEGVLILEPDLFGDARGYFFESFSRRRFEEAAGAVDFVQDNESKSCYGVIRGLHFQRGEAAQAKLVRVVSGTVLDVAVDIRRGSPTFGRHVAAELSGENRRQLFIPRGFAHGFAVLSGEAVFQYKCDNYYDPASEGGIAWDDPALGIDWRLPADAVVLSEKDRRRPTLAEAEELFEYRKP
;
A
#
# COMPACT_ATOMS: atom_id res chain seq x y z
N MET A 1 -5.37 15.99 11.62
CA MET A 1 -4.68 14.89 10.94
C MET A 1 -3.20 14.98 11.29
N LYS A 2 -2.62 13.93 11.84
CA LYS A 2 -1.18 13.81 12.09
C LYS A 2 -0.53 13.06 10.93
N ILE A 3 0.71 13.43 10.59
CA ILE A 3 1.44 12.81 9.49
C ILE A 3 2.80 12.39 10.01
N TYR A 4 3.12 11.12 9.79
CA TYR A 4 4.38 10.51 10.18
C TYR A 4 5.18 10.15 8.94
N ARG A 5 6.41 10.65 8.86
CA ARG A 5 7.37 10.22 7.85
C ARG A 5 7.93 8.86 8.24
N THR A 6 8.10 7.99 7.26
CA THR A 6 8.74 6.69 7.46
C THR A 6 10.23 6.78 7.13
N ASP A 7 10.96 5.69 7.37
CA ASP A 7 12.39 5.59 7.01
C ASP A 7 12.65 5.51 5.50
N ILE A 8 11.59 5.40 4.70
CA ILE A 8 11.65 5.40 3.24
C ILE A 8 11.00 6.66 2.69
N GLU A 9 11.78 7.45 1.99
CA GLU A 9 11.35 8.75 1.47
C GLU A 9 10.12 8.64 0.57
N GLY A 10 9.15 9.50 0.85
CA GLY A 10 7.87 9.59 0.13
C GLY A 10 6.75 8.74 0.70
N VAL A 11 7.04 7.68 1.47
CA VAL A 11 6.01 6.88 2.14
C VAL A 11 5.59 7.56 3.44
N LEU A 12 4.28 7.82 3.60
CA LEU A 12 3.74 8.55 4.74
C LEU A 12 2.62 7.76 5.43
N ILE A 13 2.60 7.79 6.76
CA ILE A 13 1.46 7.32 7.55
C ILE A 13 0.63 8.53 7.96
N LEU A 14 -0.66 8.51 7.64
CA LEU A 14 -1.62 9.56 8.00
C LEU A 14 -2.56 9.03 9.08
N GLU A 15 -2.72 9.78 10.15
CA GLU A 15 -3.64 9.48 11.26
C GLU A 15 -4.66 10.61 11.35
N PRO A 16 -5.94 10.36 11.01
CA PRO A 16 -6.97 11.39 11.07
C PRO A 16 -7.34 11.75 12.49
N ASP A 17 -7.85 12.97 12.68
CA ASP A 17 -8.49 13.36 13.93
C ASP A 17 -9.88 12.72 14.00
N LEU A 18 -10.12 11.94 15.04
CA LEU A 18 -11.39 11.23 15.26
C LEU A 18 -12.25 12.01 16.26
N PHE A 19 -13.49 12.28 15.90
CA PHE A 19 -14.49 12.95 16.74
C PHE A 19 -15.60 11.94 17.09
N GLY A 20 -15.69 11.55 18.36
CA GLY A 20 -16.66 10.57 18.86
C GLY A 20 -17.71 11.19 19.79
N ASP A 21 -18.96 10.69 19.73
CA ASP A 21 -20.04 10.98 20.67
C ASP A 21 -20.96 9.76 20.85
N ALA A 22 -22.09 9.91 21.55
CA ALA A 22 -23.02 8.81 21.81
C ALA A 22 -23.65 8.20 20.53
N ARG A 23 -23.52 8.82 19.37
CA ARG A 23 -24.02 8.33 18.08
C ARG A 23 -22.96 7.53 17.30
N GLY A 24 -21.69 7.58 17.72
CA GLY A 24 -20.58 6.95 17.03
C GLY A 24 -19.41 7.90 16.81
N TYR A 25 -18.85 7.92 15.61
CA TYR A 25 -17.68 8.75 15.30
C TYR A 25 -17.81 9.44 13.94
N PHE A 26 -17.08 10.54 13.81
CA PHE A 26 -16.83 11.23 12.53
C PHE A 26 -15.34 11.52 12.36
N PHE A 27 -14.84 11.42 11.16
CA PHE A 27 -13.52 11.92 10.78
C PHE A 27 -13.49 12.28 9.29
N GLU A 28 -12.62 13.23 8.94
CA GLU A 28 -12.31 13.55 7.55
C GLU A 28 -11.34 12.50 7.03
N SER A 29 -11.83 11.59 6.16
CA SER A 29 -11.01 10.50 5.62
C SER A 29 -10.05 10.95 4.52
N PHE A 30 -10.35 12.06 3.84
CA PHE A 30 -9.48 12.70 2.85
C PHE A 30 -9.81 14.18 2.72
N SER A 31 -8.77 15.00 2.65
CA SER A 31 -8.84 16.41 2.28
C SER A 31 -7.66 16.71 1.37
N ARG A 32 -7.93 17.07 0.11
CA ARG A 32 -6.89 17.40 -0.87
C ARG A 32 -5.91 18.43 -0.29
N ARG A 33 -6.40 19.53 0.25
CA ARG A 33 -5.56 20.60 0.82
C ARG A 33 -4.60 20.08 1.89
N ARG A 34 -5.12 19.35 2.89
CA ARG A 34 -4.30 18.82 4.00
C ARG A 34 -3.30 17.75 3.52
N PHE A 35 -3.71 16.97 2.54
CA PHE A 35 -2.84 15.95 1.96
C PHE A 35 -1.69 16.58 1.17
N GLU A 36 -1.99 17.56 0.30
CA GLU A 36 -0.99 18.25 -0.53
C GLU A 36 0.04 19.04 0.30
N GLU A 37 -0.36 19.58 1.46
CA GLU A 37 0.58 20.20 2.42
C GLU A 37 1.68 19.24 2.90
N ALA A 38 1.40 17.94 2.92
CA ALA A 38 2.30 16.91 3.43
C ALA A 38 3.04 16.12 2.35
N ALA A 39 2.34 15.75 1.29
CA ALA A 39 2.78 14.82 0.25
C ALA A 39 3.08 15.51 -1.08
N GLY A 40 2.77 16.82 -1.21
CA GLY A 40 2.75 17.50 -2.51
C GLY A 40 1.49 17.22 -3.32
N ALA A 41 1.39 17.83 -4.48
CA ALA A 41 0.22 17.70 -5.35
C ALA A 41 0.09 16.29 -5.92
N VAL A 42 -1.04 15.63 -5.62
CA VAL A 42 -1.42 14.32 -6.16
C VAL A 42 -2.89 14.36 -6.53
N ASP A 43 -3.21 14.11 -7.79
CA ASP A 43 -4.58 14.12 -8.29
C ASP A 43 -5.16 12.71 -8.32
N PHE A 44 -5.89 12.34 -7.28
CA PHE A 44 -6.55 11.03 -7.22
C PHE A 44 -7.77 10.99 -8.12
N VAL A 45 -7.78 10.03 -9.05
CA VAL A 45 -8.76 9.89 -10.14
C VAL A 45 -9.59 8.60 -10.07
N GLN A 46 -9.20 7.63 -9.22
CA GLN A 46 -9.87 6.35 -9.11
C GLN A 46 -9.91 5.89 -7.65
N ASP A 47 -11.09 5.42 -7.20
CA ASP A 47 -11.28 4.76 -5.91
C ASP A 47 -11.59 3.28 -6.13
N ASN A 48 -11.01 2.45 -5.27
CA ASN A 48 -11.23 1.00 -5.28
C ASN A 48 -11.57 0.49 -3.88
N GLU A 49 -12.38 -0.56 -3.83
CA GLU A 49 -12.67 -1.29 -2.60
C GLU A 49 -12.54 -2.80 -2.83
N SER A 50 -12.03 -3.49 -1.83
CA SER A 50 -11.99 -4.95 -1.79
C SER A 50 -12.35 -5.48 -0.41
N LYS A 51 -13.00 -6.65 -0.37
CA LYS A 51 -13.20 -7.44 0.85
C LYS A 51 -12.41 -8.74 0.74
N SER A 52 -11.74 -9.12 1.81
CA SER A 52 -10.89 -10.31 1.87
C SER A 52 -10.98 -10.97 3.25
N CYS A 53 -10.88 -12.30 3.30
CA CYS A 53 -10.87 -13.08 4.55
C CYS A 53 -9.44 -13.18 5.13
N TYR A 54 -9.35 -13.70 6.36
CA TYR A 54 -8.09 -13.98 7.05
C TYR A 54 -7.12 -14.76 6.17
N GLY A 55 -5.84 -14.40 6.23
CA GLY A 55 -4.77 -15.09 5.52
C GLY A 55 -4.58 -14.63 4.06
N VAL A 56 -5.54 -13.90 3.47
CA VAL A 56 -5.38 -13.38 2.11
C VAL A 56 -4.24 -12.37 2.07
N ILE A 57 -3.29 -12.60 1.17
CA ILE A 57 -2.29 -11.62 0.74
C ILE A 57 -2.62 -11.20 -0.69
N ARG A 58 -2.67 -9.89 -0.94
CA ARG A 58 -2.75 -9.29 -2.27
C ARG A 58 -1.50 -8.46 -2.50
N GLY A 59 -0.69 -8.83 -3.46
CA GLY A 59 0.57 -8.13 -3.72
C GLY A 59 1.68 -9.07 -4.17
N LEU A 60 2.85 -8.52 -4.35
CA LEU A 60 3.18 -7.09 -4.37
C LEU A 60 2.93 -6.53 -5.78
N HIS A 61 2.07 -5.53 -5.94
CA HIS A 61 1.62 -5.03 -7.23
C HIS A 61 2.08 -3.61 -7.51
N PHE A 62 2.35 -3.31 -8.78
CA PHE A 62 2.58 -1.96 -9.30
C PHE A 62 2.11 -1.87 -10.76
N GLN A 63 2.04 -0.67 -11.32
CA GLN A 63 1.89 -0.45 -12.76
C GLN A 63 3.13 0.25 -13.30
N ARG A 64 3.56 -0.14 -14.51
CA ARG A 64 4.79 0.31 -15.14
C ARG A 64 4.60 1.61 -15.91
N GLY A 65 5.72 2.30 -16.17
CA GLY A 65 5.80 3.44 -17.08
C GLY A 65 4.81 4.55 -16.77
N GLU A 66 4.14 5.04 -17.78
CA GLU A 66 3.17 6.13 -17.66
C GLU A 66 1.91 5.77 -16.88
N ALA A 67 1.58 4.46 -16.81
CA ALA A 67 0.46 3.96 -16.03
C ALA A 67 0.75 3.85 -14.52
N ALA A 68 1.96 4.15 -14.08
CA ALA A 68 2.34 4.10 -12.66
C ALA A 68 1.33 4.81 -11.76
N GLN A 69 1.08 4.23 -10.58
CA GLN A 69 0.10 4.73 -9.62
C GLN A 69 0.74 5.05 -8.28
N ALA A 70 0.47 6.25 -7.75
CA ALA A 70 0.53 6.49 -6.32
C ALA A 70 -0.79 6.07 -5.68
N LYS A 71 -0.74 5.62 -4.43
CA LYS A 71 -1.92 5.11 -3.72
C LYS A 71 -2.05 5.73 -2.34
N LEU A 72 -3.27 6.04 -1.94
CA LEU A 72 -3.62 6.35 -0.55
C LEU A 72 -4.59 5.28 -0.07
N VAL A 73 -4.13 4.43 0.84
CA VAL A 73 -4.85 3.22 1.26
C VAL A 73 -5.33 3.32 2.70
N ARG A 74 -6.45 2.67 3.00
CA ARG A 74 -7.00 2.55 4.36
C ARG A 74 -7.83 1.29 4.54
N VAL A 75 -8.05 0.92 5.81
CA VAL A 75 -8.99 -0.15 6.18
C VAL A 75 -10.27 0.46 6.72
N VAL A 76 -11.41 0.04 6.18
CA VAL A 76 -12.75 0.46 6.64
C VAL A 76 -13.17 -0.38 7.84
N SER A 77 -12.99 -1.70 7.76
CA SER A 77 -13.22 -2.66 8.85
C SER A 77 -12.18 -3.78 8.81
N GLY A 78 -11.91 -4.38 9.95
CA GLY A 78 -10.86 -5.39 10.11
C GLY A 78 -9.48 -4.79 10.27
N THR A 79 -8.45 -5.63 10.10
CA THR A 79 -7.03 -5.28 10.29
C THR A 79 -6.19 -5.91 9.21
N VAL A 80 -5.25 -5.15 8.65
CA VAL A 80 -4.26 -5.64 7.69
C VAL A 80 -2.85 -5.21 8.09
N LEU A 81 -1.85 -5.97 7.67
CA LEU A 81 -0.49 -5.49 7.53
C LEU A 81 -0.34 -4.97 6.10
N ASP A 82 -0.13 -3.69 5.94
CA ASP A 82 0.07 -3.03 4.64
C ASP A 82 1.56 -2.82 4.39
N VAL A 83 2.05 -3.17 3.19
CA VAL A 83 3.48 -3.19 2.86
C VAL A 83 3.74 -2.44 1.56
N ALA A 84 4.68 -1.51 1.62
CA ALA A 84 5.21 -0.76 0.47
C ALA A 84 6.70 -1.04 0.30
N VAL A 85 7.12 -1.58 -0.84
CA VAL A 85 8.52 -1.91 -1.17
C VAL A 85 9.06 -0.90 -2.17
N ASP A 86 10.20 -0.29 -1.88
CA ASP A 86 10.89 0.60 -2.82
C ASP A 86 11.50 -0.21 -3.96
N ILE A 87 10.98 -0.01 -5.19
CA ILE A 87 11.46 -0.69 -6.40
C ILE A 87 12.10 0.27 -7.40
N ARG A 88 12.57 1.43 -6.93
CA ARG A 88 13.28 2.44 -7.74
C ARG A 88 14.76 2.10 -7.78
N ARG A 89 15.26 1.64 -8.93
CA ARG A 89 16.69 1.34 -9.15
C ARG A 89 17.53 2.59 -8.87
N GLY A 90 18.63 2.42 -8.14
CA GLY A 90 19.49 3.53 -7.71
C GLY A 90 19.02 4.27 -6.45
N SER A 91 17.86 3.94 -5.90
CA SER A 91 17.42 4.45 -4.60
C SER A 91 18.31 3.93 -3.46
N PRO A 92 18.64 4.74 -2.45
CA PRO A 92 19.35 4.29 -1.25
C PRO A 92 18.55 3.27 -0.44
N THR A 93 17.25 3.16 -0.70
CA THR A 93 16.32 2.23 -0.04
C THR A 93 15.76 1.17 -0.98
N PHE A 94 16.37 0.97 -2.17
CA PHE A 94 15.96 -0.07 -3.11
C PHE A 94 15.89 -1.44 -2.43
N GLY A 95 14.76 -2.15 -2.59
CA GLY A 95 14.48 -3.44 -1.96
C GLY A 95 14.10 -3.37 -0.47
N ARG A 96 14.17 -2.19 0.18
CA ARG A 96 13.65 -2.03 1.54
C ARG A 96 12.13 -1.79 1.51
N HIS A 97 11.47 -2.11 2.62
CA HIS A 97 10.02 -1.95 2.73
C HIS A 97 9.61 -1.19 3.99
N VAL A 98 8.45 -0.58 3.93
CA VAL A 98 7.67 -0.10 5.08
C VAL A 98 6.54 -1.09 5.30
N ALA A 99 6.34 -1.54 6.53
CA ALA A 99 5.19 -2.33 6.93
C ALA A 99 4.42 -1.58 8.02
N ALA A 100 3.12 -1.37 7.80
CA ALA A 100 2.26 -0.65 8.72
C ALA A 100 0.96 -1.43 8.99
N GLU A 101 0.57 -1.53 10.26
CA GLU A 101 -0.74 -2.05 10.61
C GLU A 101 -1.80 -0.97 10.41
N LEU A 102 -2.75 -1.28 9.52
CA LEU A 102 -3.93 -0.45 9.24
C LEU A 102 -5.19 -1.19 9.69
N SER A 103 -6.10 -0.48 10.35
CA SER A 103 -7.35 -1.10 10.82
C SER A 103 -8.52 -0.13 10.83
N GLY A 104 -9.73 -0.71 10.85
CA GLY A 104 -10.94 0.04 11.14
C GLY A 104 -10.94 0.72 12.50
N GLU A 105 -10.07 0.33 13.43
CA GLU A 105 -9.94 0.92 14.77
C GLU A 105 -8.94 2.08 14.79
N ASN A 106 -7.71 1.88 14.23
CA ASN A 106 -6.69 2.92 14.27
C ASN A 106 -6.89 4.02 13.20
N ARG A 107 -7.73 3.76 12.19
CA ARG A 107 -8.08 4.70 11.09
C ARG A 107 -6.87 5.23 10.30
N ARG A 108 -5.70 4.65 10.52
CA ARG A 108 -4.48 5.05 9.81
C ARG A 108 -4.61 4.77 8.32
N GLN A 109 -3.93 5.59 7.56
CA GLN A 109 -3.80 5.46 6.11
C GLN A 109 -2.32 5.43 5.75
N LEU A 110 -1.97 4.72 4.68
CA LEU A 110 -0.62 4.73 4.13
C LEU A 110 -0.66 5.41 2.76
N PHE A 111 0.19 6.41 2.57
CA PHE A 111 0.47 6.97 1.26
C PHE A 111 1.71 6.30 0.68
N ILE A 112 1.57 5.78 -0.53
CA ILE A 112 2.58 5.05 -1.27
C ILE A 112 2.77 5.78 -2.61
N PRO A 113 3.90 6.46 -2.84
CA PRO A 113 4.14 7.17 -4.09
C PRO A 113 4.37 6.20 -5.27
N ARG A 114 4.43 6.74 -6.48
CA ARG A 114 4.87 5.97 -7.66
C ARG A 114 6.29 5.46 -7.45
N GLY A 115 6.60 4.29 -8.00
CA GLY A 115 7.90 3.66 -7.84
C GLY A 115 8.00 2.67 -6.69
N PHE A 116 6.85 2.28 -6.16
CA PHE A 116 6.76 1.26 -5.11
C PHE A 116 5.89 0.08 -5.55
N ALA A 117 6.25 -1.12 -5.11
CA ALA A 117 5.36 -2.28 -5.13
C ALA A 117 4.57 -2.31 -3.82
N HIS A 118 3.28 -2.61 -3.91
CA HIS A 118 2.35 -2.54 -2.79
C HIS A 118 1.61 -3.87 -2.61
N GLY A 119 1.41 -4.26 -1.36
CA GLY A 119 0.58 -5.40 -0.99
C GLY A 119 0.11 -5.32 0.45
N PHE A 120 -0.83 -6.17 0.80
CA PHE A 120 -1.30 -6.28 2.18
C PHE A 120 -1.66 -7.72 2.55
N ALA A 121 -1.58 -8.04 3.84
CA ALA A 121 -2.02 -9.28 4.43
C ALA A 121 -3.19 -9.04 5.40
N VAL A 122 -4.25 -9.85 5.33
CA VAL A 122 -5.40 -9.74 6.25
C VAL A 122 -5.11 -10.48 7.53
N LEU A 123 -5.10 -9.75 8.65
CA LEU A 123 -4.80 -10.27 9.99
C LEU A 123 -6.04 -10.54 10.86
N SER A 124 -7.19 -9.96 10.51
CA SER A 124 -8.49 -10.22 11.15
C SER A 124 -9.29 -11.27 10.39
N GLY A 125 -10.42 -11.73 10.93
CA GLY A 125 -11.30 -12.70 10.26
C GLY A 125 -11.69 -12.27 8.84
N GLU A 126 -11.93 -10.97 8.63
CA GLU A 126 -12.11 -10.33 7.34
C GLU A 126 -11.64 -8.87 7.40
N ALA A 127 -11.36 -8.27 6.25
CA ALA A 127 -11.08 -6.85 6.13
C ALA A 127 -11.72 -6.24 4.88
N VAL A 128 -12.23 -5.01 5.03
CA VAL A 128 -12.66 -4.15 3.91
C VAL A 128 -11.59 -3.07 3.72
N PHE A 129 -10.97 -3.09 2.57
CA PHE A 129 -9.83 -2.28 2.20
C PHE A 129 -10.19 -1.33 1.07
N GLN A 130 -9.96 -0.04 1.27
CA GLN A 130 -10.20 1.02 0.30
C GLN A 130 -8.91 1.73 -0.08
N TYR A 131 -8.78 2.14 -1.34
CA TYR A 131 -7.65 2.96 -1.77
C TYR A 131 -7.98 3.86 -2.95
N LYS A 132 -7.35 5.04 -2.94
CA LYS A 132 -7.34 6.00 -4.03
C LYS A 132 -6.08 5.80 -4.88
N CYS A 133 -6.21 5.98 -6.20
CA CYS A 133 -5.10 5.98 -7.16
C CYS A 133 -5.05 7.29 -7.92
N ASP A 134 -3.85 7.77 -8.23
CA ASP A 134 -3.59 8.98 -9.02
C ASP A 134 -3.54 8.70 -10.53
N ASN A 135 -3.84 7.47 -10.94
CA ASN A 135 -3.95 7.07 -12.34
C ASN A 135 -4.94 5.91 -12.49
N TYR A 136 -5.42 5.69 -13.70
CA TYR A 136 -6.36 4.61 -14.00
C TYR A 136 -5.66 3.25 -14.04
N TYR A 137 -6.45 2.19 -13.79
CA TYR A 137 -5.97 0.83 -13.93
C TYR A 137 -5.75 0.47 -15.39
N ASP A 138 -4.54 0.01 -15.72
CA ASP A 138 -4.16 -0.53 -17.01
C ASP A 138 -3.63 -1.97 -16.86
N PRO A 139 -4.41 -2.99 -17.27
CA PRO A 139 -4.00 -4.39 -17.17
C PRO A 139 -2.69 -4.72 -17.92
N ALA A 140 -2.40 -4.00 -19.02
CA ALA A 140 -1.20 -4.24 -19.81
C ALA A 140 0.08 -3.77 -19.12
N SER A 141 -0.03 -2.76 -18.27
CA SER A 141 1.08 -2.18 -17.51
C SER A 141 1.29 -2.84 -16.15
N GLU A 142 0.45 -3.81 -15.77
CA GLU A 142 0.54 -4.43 -14.46
C GLU A 142 1.84 -5.22 -14.26
N GLY A 143 2.57 -4.90 -13.19
CA GLY A 143 3.72 -5.63 -12.69
C GLY A 143 3.49 -6.16 -11.29
N GLY A 144 4.39 -7.02 -10.83
CA GLY A 144 4.38 -7.53 -9.47
C GLY A 144 5.67 -8.24 -9.10
N ILE A 145 5.86 -8.40 -7.79
CA ILE A 145 7.00 -9.10 -7.18
C ILE A 145 6.45 -10.18 -6.26
N ALA A 146 7.18 -11.28 -6.16
CA ALA A 146 6.83 -12.38 -5.26
C ALA A 146 6.67 -11.88 -3.82
N TRP A 147 5.56 -12.22 -3.19
CA TRP A 147 5.24 -11.81 -1.82
C TRP A 147 6.21 -12.38 -0.80
N ASP A 148 6.79 -13.55 -1.10
CA ASP A 148 7.72 -14.34 -0.29
C ASP A 148 9.17 -14.24 -0.77
N ASP A 149 9.51 -13.23 -1.57
CA ASP A 149 10.89 -13.00 -1.99
C ASP A 149 11.82 -12.89 -0.76
N PRO A 150 12.76 -13.84 -0.57
CA PRO A 150 13.62 -13.86 0.61
C PRO A 150 14.52 -12.62 0.72
N ALA A 151 14.82 -11.96 -0.41
CA ALA A 151 15.62 -10.75 -0.40
C ALA A 151 14.90 -9.55 0.21
N LEU A 152 13.55 -9.57 0.23
CA LEU A 152 12.74 -8.51 0.85
C LEU A 152 12.57 -8.71 2.36
N GLY A 153 12.62 -9.96 2.85
CA GLY A 153 12.53 -10.29 4.27
C GLY A 153 11.25 -9.79 4.95
N ILE A 154 10.12 -9.78 4.23
CA ILE A 154 8.84 -9.28 4.75
C ILE A 154 8.26 -10.30 5.73
N ASP A 155 8.07 -9.89 6.99
CA ASP A 155 7.26 -10.64 7.97
C ASP A 155 5.79 -10.27 7.82
N TRP A 156 5.02 -11.12 7.14
CA TRP A 156 3.58 -10.92 6.91
C TRP A 156 2.72 -11.18 8.15
N ARG A 157 3.31 -11.61 9.26
CA ARG A 157 2.61 -11.95 10.52
C ARG A 157 1.51 -13.01 10.34
N LEU A 158 1.64 -13.86 9.34
CA LEU A 158 0.74 -14.98 9.08
C LEU A 158 1.50 -16.30 9.15
N PRO A 159 0.90 -17.36 9.73
CA PRO A 159 1.45 -18.70 9.59
C PRO A 159 1.40 -19.13 8.12
N ALA A 160 2.41 -19.86 7.67
CA ALA A 160 2.57 -20.23 6.26
C ALA A 160 1.39 -21.03 5.69
N ASP A 161 0.75 -21.83 6.51
CA ASP A 161 -0.41 -22.66 6.16
C ASP A 161 -1.73 -21.86 6.07
N ALA A 162 -1.76 -20.64 6.60
CA ALA A 162 -2.92 -19.77 6.51
C ALA A 162 -2.91 -18.86 5.27
N VAL A 163 -1.80 -18.79 4.53
CA VAL A 163 -1.65 -17.86 3.41
C VAL A 163 -2.54 -18.25 2.23
N VAL A 164 -3.36 -17.30 1.78
CA VAL A 164 -4.26 -17.44 0.62
C VAL A 164 -3.85 -16.42 -0.45
N LEU A 165 -3.55 -16.93 -1.65
CA LEU A 165 -3.07 -16.12 -2.79
C LEU A 165 -3.91 -16.38 -4.03
N SER A 166 -3.99 -15.39 -4.90
CA SER A 166 -4.45 -15.61 -6.27
C SER A 166 -3.42 -16.42 -7.09
N GLU A 167 -3.87 -17.10 -8.14
CA GLU A 167 -2.96 -17.79 -9.06
C GLU A 167 -1.93 -16.85 -9.69
N LYS A 168 -2.31 -15.60 -9.89
CA LYS A 168 -1.44 -14.56 -10.43
C LYS A 168 -0.33 -14.19 -9.44
N ASP A 169 -0.64 -14.02 -8.17
CA ASP A 169 0.31 -13.64 -7.13
C ASP A 169 1.31 -14.77 -6.81
N ARG A 170 0.89 -16.03 -6.98
CA ARG A 170 1.78 -17.20 -6.85
C ARG A 170 2.89 -17.27 -7.89
N ARG A 171 2.73 -16.59 -9.03
CA ARG A 171 3.65 -16.69 -10.18
C ARG A 171 4.47 -15.43 -10.40
N ARG A 172 4.45 -14.50 -9.46
CA ARG A 172 5.23 -13.26 -9.59
C ARG A 172 6.74 -13.56 -9.46
N PRO A 173 7.59 -12.87 -10.24
CA PRO A 173 9.04 -12.98 -10.15
C PRO A 173 9.56 -12.39 -8.84
N THR A 174 10.76 -12.77 -8.44
CA THR A 174 11.50 -12.08 -7.39
C THR A 174 11.88 -10.66 -7.83
N LEU A 175 12.27 -9.80 -6.87
CA LEU A 175 12.75 -8.44 -7.20
C LEU A 175 13.97 -8.46 -8.14
N ALA A 176 14.85 -9.46 -8.00
CA ALA A 176 16.02 -9.60 -8.84
C ALA A 176 15.69 -9.97 -10.29
N GLU A 177 14.61 -10.71 -10.50
CA GLU A 177 14.12 -11.15 -11.82
C GLU A 177 13.11 -10.17 -12.44
N ALA A 178 12.59 -9.23 -11.66
CA ALA A 178 11.59 -8.28 -12.13
C ALA A 178 12.18 -7.31 -13.16
N GLU A 179 11.51 -7.19 -14.29
CA GLU A 179 11.86 -6.28 -15.38
C GLU A 179 11.06 -4.97 -15.30
N GLU A 180 11.55 -3.94 -16.02
CA GLU A 180 10.86 -2.64 -16.17
C GLU A 180 10.49 -1.99 -14.82
N LEU A 181 11.44 -1.98 -13.88
CA LEU A 181 11.32 -1.24 -12.63
C LEU A 181 11.55 0.25 -12.84
N PHE A 182 11.26 1.03 -11.82
CA PHE A 182 11.43 2.48 -11.84
C PHE A 182 12.89 2.89 -11.64
N GLU A 183 13.23 4.07 -12.16
CA GLU A 183 14.51 4.72 -11.88
C GLU A 183 14.35 5.76 -10.77
N TYR A 184 15.25 5.75 -9.79
CA TYR A 184 15.25 6.76 -8.73
C TYR A 184 15.73 8.10 -9.29
N ARG A 185 14.91 9.13 -9.11
CA ARG A 185 15.29 10.52 -9.39
C ARG A 185 15.36 11.25 -8.06
N LYS A 186 16.55 11.75 -7.74
CA LYS A 186 16.72 12.55 -6.53
C LYS A 186 15.82 13.79 -6.62
N PRO A 187 15.02 14.10 -5.57
CA PRO A 187 14.18 15.30 -5.51
C PRO A 187 14.95 16.60 -5.69
#